data_ce83e9d079d7c33a1676e62adfb1cf34
#
_entry.id   ce83e9d079d7c33a1676e62adfb1cf34
#
_cell.length_a   1.000
_cell.length_b   1.000
_cell.length_c   1.000
_cell.angle_alpha   90.00
_cell.angle_beta   90.00
_cell.angle_gamma   90.00
#
_symmetry.space_group_name_H-M   'P 1'
#
loop_
_entity.id
_entity.type
_entity.pdbx_description
1 polymer ?
#
loop_
_entity_poly.entity_id
_entity_poly.type
_entity_poly.pdbx_seq_one_letter_code
_entity_poly.pdbx_strand_id
1 'polypeptide(L)'
;MISCLRGAGVEVVERHEPVWEGTRDAWRAGPATVVRLARAELRLLRRQSERYDAVIVGYPGHFDLPAAKRAARGAPVLFNPLVSLADTLVSDRARFRPGSLPARALSLVDRRALRAADVVIADTEQHARFFAELADLERVEVCFVGAEERIFQPGSPGEFTHALFVGKLIPLHGLETILEAARLAPELPFRVVGTGQLDGLLERRPANVEWVPWVEYERLAGELHAAGAALGIFGTSEKAARVIPNKAFQALACARPLVTADTPATRELLVDGESALLVPPGDAQALAAALRRLASDDALRARISAGGLAAYRRHASEDVLGRRWLSILERAR
;
A
#
# COMPACT_ATOMS: atom_id res chain seq x y z
N MET A 1 -11.19 -0.56 -2.38
CA MET A 1 -12.06 -1.76 -2.25
C MET A 1 -13.55 -1.39 -2.15
N ILE A 2 -14.01 -0.67 -1.13
CA ILE A 2 -15.45 -0.38 -0.94
C ILE A 2 -16.06 0.36 -2.15
N SER A 3 -15.40 1.40 -2.65
CA SER A 3 -15.81 2.11 -3.87
C SER A 3 -15.89 1.19 -5.10
N CYS A 4 -14.90 0.30 -5.27
CA CYS A 4 -14.88 -0.69 -6.35
C CYS A 4 -16.09 -1.65 -6.28
N LEU A 5 -16.39 -2.17 -5.08
CA LEU A 5 -17.53 -3.07 -4.85
C LEU A 5 -18.86 -2.36 -5.14
N ARG A 6 -19.04 -1.14 -4.60
CA ARG A 6 -20.26 -0.34 -4.84
C ARG A 6 -20.41 0.02 -6.32
N GLY A 7 -19.33 0.42 -6.98
CA GLY A 7 -19.30 0.68 -8.42
C GLY A 7 -19.67 -0.54 -9.27
N ALA A 8 -19.38 -1.73 -8.78
CA ALA A 8 -19.74 -3.00 -9.40
C ALA A 8 -21.16 -3.52 -9.02
N GLY A 9 -21.96 -2.70 -8.33
CA GLY A 9 -23.34 -3.03 -7.97
C GLY A 9 -23.50 -3.91 -6.72
N VAL A 10 -22.46 -4.05 -5.91
CA VAL A 10 -22.53 -4.78 -4.64
C VAL A 10 -23.04 -3.86 -3.54
N GLU A 11 -24.07 -4.28 -2.81
CA GLU A 11 -24.49 -3.62 -1.59
C GLU A 11 -23.46 -3.89 -0.48
N VAL A 12 -22.84 -2.83 0.04
CA VAL A 12 -21.78 -2.94 1.05
C VAL A 12 -22.26 -2.38 2.38
N VAL A 13 -22.33 -3.24 3.38
CA VAL A 13 -22.58 -2.89 4.77
C VAL A 13 -21.26 -2.87 5.50
N GLU A 14 -20.83 -1.69 5.94
CA GLU A 14 -19.57 -1.51 6.65
C GLU A 14 -19.74 -1.73 8.16
N ARG A 15 -18.81 -2.48 8.73
CA ARG A 15 -18.68 -2.69 10.17
C ARG A 15 -17.27 -2.35 10.61
N HIS A 16 -17.16 -1.24 11.33
CA HIS A 16 -15.88 -0.72 11.78
C HIS A 16 -15.94 -0.34 13.24
N GLU A 17 -14.99 -0.87 14.03
CA GLU A 17 -14.79 -0.47 15.43
C GLU A 17 -13.46 0.27 15.54
N PRO A 18 -13.46 1.57 15.86
CA PRO A 18 -12.25 2.38 15.85
C PRO A 18 -11.30 1.98 16.99
N VAL A 19 -10.12 1.50 16.64
CA VAL A 19 -9.05 1.14 17.59
C VAL A 19 -7.84 2.06 17.43
N TRP A 20 -7.52 2.42 16.20
CA TRP A 20 -6.30 3.12 15.80
C TRP A 20 -6.51 4.60 15.49
N GLU A 21 -7.75 5.04 15.35
CA GLU A 21 -8.10 6.42 15.03
C GLU A 21 -7.65 7.38 16.13
N GLY A 22 -7.14 8.53 15.70
CA GLY A 22 -6.62 9.55 16.62
C GLY A 22 -5.22 9.26 17.21
N THR A 23 -4.60 8.12 16.87
CA THR A 23 -3.23 7.82 17.29
C THR A 23 -2.26 8.06 16.13
N ARG A 24 -1.52 9.19 16.15
CA ARG A 24 -0.46 9.47 15.16
C ARG A 24 0.60 8.36 15.13
N ASP A 25 0.83 7.71 16.27
CA ASP A 25 1.82 6.65 16.49
C ASP A 25 1.18 5.26 16.72
N ALA A 26 0.28 4.83 15.86
CA ALA A 26 -0.40 3.53 15.97
C ALA A 26 0.56 2.32 16.10
N TRP A 27 1.79 2.45 15.61
CA TRP A 27 2.85 1.43 15.74
C TRP A 27 3.43 1.27 17.16
N ARG A 28 3.16 2.23 18.07
CA ARG A 28 3.54 2.17 19.50
C ARG A 28 2.42 1.58 20.36
N ALA A 29 1.76 0.52 19.89
CA ALA A 29 0.71 -0.14 20.67
C ALA A 29 1.18 -0.48 22.09
N GLY A 30 0.49 0.06 23.08
CA GLY A 30 0.67 -0.20 24.51
C GLY A 30 -0.45 -1.05 25.09
N PRO A 31 -0.43 -1.37 26.40
CA PRO A 31 -1.47 -2.17 27.04
C PRO A 31 -2.90 -1.62 26.85
N ALA A 32 -3.06 -0.30 26.82
CA ALA A 32 -4.35 0.35 26.56
C ALA A 32 -4.89 0.04 25.15
N THR A 33 -4.02 -0.13 24.15
CA THR A 33 -4.42 -0.51 22.80
C THR A 33 -4.92 -1.95 22.75
N VAL A 34 -4.28 -2.85 23.50
CA VAL A 34 -4.73 -4.26 23.63
C VAL A 34 -6.14 -4.32 24.25
N VAL A 35 -6.40 -3.52 25.27
CA VAL A 35 -7.73 -3.46 25.90
C VAL A 35 -8.79 -2.89 24.93
N ARG A 36 -8.42 -1.85 24.15
CA ARG A 36 -9.32 -1.29 23.11
C ARG A 36 -9.62 -2.33 22.03
N LEU A 37 -8.61 -3.04 21.56
CA LEU A 37 -8.76 -4.13 20.59
C LEU A 37 -9.71 -5.19 21.12
N ALA A 38 -9.47 -5.72 22.34
CA ALA A 38 -10.33 -6.73 22.94
C ALA A 38 -11.80 -6.27 23.07
N ARG A 39 -12.02 -4.99 23.41
CA ARG A 39 -13.38 -4.41 23.46
C ARG A 39 -14.01 -4.29 22.08
N ALA A 40 -13.26 -3.91 21.06
CA ALA A 40 -13.72 -3.83 19.70
C ALA A 40 -14.15 -5.23 19.19
N GLU A 41 -13.32 -6.25 19.42
CA GLU A 41 -13.64 -7.64 19.06
C GLU A 41 -14.92 -8.13 19.75
N LEU A 42 -15.09 -7.83 21.04
CA LEU A 42 -16.31 -8.19 21.79
C LEU A 42 -17.55 -7.50 21.22
N ARG A 43 -17.42 -6.28 20.68
CA ARG A 43 -18.54 -5.58 20.01
C ARG A 43 -18.85 -6.20 18.67
N LEU A 44 -17.83 -6.49 17.85
CA LEU A 44 -17.97 -7.17 16.57
C LEU A 44 -18.60 -8.56 16.70
N LEU A 45 -18.34 -9.27 17.81
CA LEU A 45 -18.95 -10.57 18.12
C LEU A 45 -20.46 -10.52 18.47
N ARG A 46 -21.05 -9.33 18.68
CA ARG A 46 -22.50 -9.21 18.99
C ARG A 46 -23.34 -9.73 17.81
N ARG A 47 -24.43 -10.43 18.15
CA ARG A 47 -25.34 -10.98 17.13
C ARG A 47 -25.91 -9.90 16.23
N GLN A 48 -25.92 -10.20 14.94
CA GLN A 48 -26.51 -9.38 13.91
C GLN A 48 -27.74 -10.12 13.34
N SER A 49 -28.77 -9.37 12.98
CA SER A 49 -29.98 -9.91 12.37
C SER A 49 -29.81 -10.16 10.87
N GLU A 50 -28.96 -9.38 10.22
CA GLU A 50 -28.76 -9.38 8.77
C GLU A 50 -28.07 -10.67 8.28
N ARG A 51 -28.37 -11.06 7.06
CA ARG A 51 -27.67 -12.10 6.31
C ARG A 51 -26.86 -11.47 5.20
N TYR A 52 -25.68 -11.97 4.98
CA TYR A 52 -24.75 -11.52 3.95
C TYR A 52 -24.48 -12.64 2.96
N ASP A 53 -24.30 -12.31 1.68
CA ASP A 53 -23.83 -13.26 0.68
C ASP A 53 -22.35 -13.61 0.84
N ALA A 54 -21.57 -12.69 1.40
CA ALA A 54 -20.17 -12.88 1.77
C ALA A 54 -19.76 -11.87 2.85
N VAL A 55 -18.69 -12.18 3.59
CA VAL A 55 -18.09 -11.25 4.55
C VAL A 55 -16.64 -11.02 4.16
N ILE A 56 -16.22 -9.76 3.99
CA ILE A 56 -14.85 -9.40 3.68
C ILE A 56 -14.21 -8.78 4.92
N VAL A 57 -13.10 -9.37 5.35
CA VAL A 57 -12.26 -8.85 6.44
C VAL A 57 -11.10 -8.09 5.82
N GLY A 58 -11.03 -6.79 6.07
CA GLY A 58 -9.97 -5.91 5.56
C GLY A 58 -8.78 -5.79 6.52
N TYR A 59 -7.80 -4.99 6.11
CA TYR A 59 -6.60 -4.67 6.90
C TYR A 59 -6.95 -3.88 8.20
N PRO A 60 -6.31 -4.19 9.34
CA PRO A 60 -5.38 -5.29 9.60
C PRO A 60 -6.03 -6.62 10.05
N GLY A 61 -7.30 -6.74 10.16
CA GLY A 61 -8.31 -7.78 10.38
C GLY A 61 -7.92 -9.16 10.92
N HIS A 62 -6.67 -9.39 11.35
CA HIS A 62 -6.20 -10.71 11.79
C HIS A 62 -6.95 -11.26 13.01
N PHE A 63 -7.47 -10.38 13.86
CA PHE A 63 -8.23 -10.72 15.05
C PHE A 63 -9.73 -10.76 14.79
N ASP A 64 -10.19 -10.14 13.67
CA ASP A 64 -11.62 -9.99 13.34
C ASP A 64 -12.23 -11.29 12.76
N LEU A 65 -11.41 -12.27 12.33
CA LEU A 65 -11.86 -13.49 11.66
C LEU A 65 -12.91 -14.28 12.48
N PRO A 66 -12.79 -14.45 13.81
CA PRO A 66 -13.82 -15.12 14.60
C PRO A 66 -15.17 -14.38 14.57
N ALA A 67 -15.14 -13.04 14.64
CA ALA A 67 -16.35 -12.21 14.55
C ALA A 67 -16.96 -12.27 13.15
N ALA A 68 -16.12 -12.23 12.10
CA ALA A 68 -16.54 -12.36 10.72
C ALA A 68 -17.22 -13.70 10.44
N LYS A 69 -16.63 -14.83 10.87
CA LYS A 69 -17.23 -16.17 10.73
C LYS A 69 -18.57 -16.28 11.44
N ARG A 70 -18.68 -15.67 12.62
CA ARG A 70 -19.97 -15.63 13.34
C ARG A 70 -21.02 -14.80 12.58
N ALA A 71 -20.62 -13.66 12.00
CA ALA A 71 -21.51 -12.80 11.22
C ALA A 71 -21.94 -13.45 9.91
N ALA A 72 -21.03 -14.17 9.26
CA ALA A 72 -21.23 -14.82 7.97
C ALA A 72 -22.32 -15.91 7.98
N ARG A 73 -22.53 -16.60 9.11
CA ARG A 73 -23.58 -17.63 9.26
C ARG A 73 -23.57 -18.68 8.14
N GLY A 74 -22.40 -19.09 7.68
CA GLY A 74 -22.23 -20.05 6.59
C GLY A 74 -21.94 -19.43 5.22
N ALA A 75 -22.07 -18.11 5.06
CA ALA A 75 -21.55 -17.42 3.88
C ALA A 75 -20.01 -17.41 3.88
N PRO A 76 -19.37 -17.31 2.70
CA PRO A 76 -17.91 -17.30 2.63
C PRO A 76 -17.31 -16.06 3.30
N VAL A 77 -16.19 -16.29 4.01
CA VAL A 77 -15.38 -15.24 4.64
C VAL A 77 -14.11 -15.05 3.83
N LEU A 78 -13.95 -13.87 3.25
CA LEU A 78 -12.80 -13.47 2.48
C LEU A 78 -11.88 -12.62 3.35
N PHE A 79 -10.57 -12.86 3.31
CA PHE A 79 -9.59 -12.11 4.10
C PHE A 79 -8.60 -11.39 3.19
N ASN A 80 -8.59 -10.06 3.25
CA ASN A 80 -7.63 -9.20 2.56
C ASN A 80 -6.75 -8.47 3.57
N PRO A 81 -5.70 -9.13 4.11
CA PRO A 81 -4.87 -8.58 5.18
C PRO A 81 -3.98 -7.41 4.74
N LEU A 82 -3.62 -7.32 3.47
CA LEU A 82 -2.61 -6.40 2.88
C LEU A 82 -1.20 -6.52 3.49
N VAL A 83 -1.04 -7.11 4.67
CA VAL A 83 0.24 -7.32 5.34
C VAL A 83 0.21 -8.57 6.23
N SER A 84 1.37 -9.17 6.47
CA SER A 84 1.61 -10.06 7.59
C SER A 84 2.04 -9.23 8.80
N LEU A 85 1.53 -9.54 9.99
CA LEU A 85 1.92 -8.88 11.24
C LEU A 85 3.38 -9.18 11.59
N ALA A 86 3.80 -10.45 11.43
CA ALA A 86 5.18 -10.86 11.66
C ALA A 86 6.13 -10.15 10.70
N ASP A 87 5.87 -10.17 9.40
CA ASP A 87 6.69 -9.50 8.39
C ASP A 87 6.77 -7.99 8.64
N THR A 88 5.67 -7.37 9.06
CA THR A 88 5.64 -5.94 9.38
C THR A 88 6.42 -5.59 10.64
N LEU A 89 6.22 -6.31 11.74
CA LEU A 89 6.77 -5.91 13.04
C LEU A 89 8.17 -6.47 13.29
N VAL A 90 8.54 -7.58 12.64
CA VAL A 90 9.85 -8.22 12.78
C VAL A 90 10.77 -7.77 11.65
N SER A 91 10.39 -8.02 10.39
CA SER A 91 11.28 -7.81 9.23
C SER A 91 11.37 -6.33 8.84
N ASP A 92 10.24 -5.62 8.72
CA ASP A 92 10.22 -4.23 8.26
C ASP A 92 10.50 -3.22 9.38
N ARG A 93 9.82 -3.34 10.53
CA ARG A 93 9.94 -2.37 11.63
C ARG A 93 11.04 -2.71 12.64
N ALA A 94 11.62 -3.91 12.57
CA ALA A 94 12.63 -4.41 13.50
C ALA A 94 12.25 -4.24 15.00
N ARG A 95 10.92 -4.29 15.31
CA ARG A 95 10.41 -4.13 16.67
C ARG A 95 10.72 -5.35 17.55
N PHE A 96 10.73 -6.53 16.95
CA PHE A 96 11.06 -7.79 17.62
C PHE A 96 12.19 -8.48 16.87
N ARG A 97 13.07 -9.16 17.62
CA ARG A 97 14.15 -9.94 17.00
C ARG A 97 13.59 -11.17 16.29
N PRO A 98 14.08 -11.52 15.09
CA PRO A 98 13.73 -12.76 14.43
C PRO A 98 13.91 -13.96 15.37
N GLY A 99 12.98 -14.92 15.35
CA GLY A 99 13.02 -16.12 16.19
C GLY A 99 12.63 -15.92 17.66
N SER A 100 12.41 -14.69 18.14
CA SER A 100 11.93 -14.40 19.49
C SER A 100 10.50 -14.93 19.72
N LEU A 101 10.11 -15.10 20.99
CA LEU A 101 8.74 -15.53 21.32
C LEU A 101 7.66 -14.62 20.74
N PRO A 102 7.77 -13.27 20.81
CA PRO A 102 6.82 -12.39 20.14
C PRO A 102 6.77 -12.59 18.62
N ALA A 103 7.92 -12.77 17.96
CA ALA A 103 7.96 -13.03 16.52
C ALA A 103 7.25 -14.33 16.14
N ARG A 104 7.46 -15.39 16.90
CA ARG A 104 6.76 -16.69 16.71
C ARG A 104 5.26 -16.57 16.96
N ALA A 105 4.85 -15.82 17.99
CA ALA A 105 3.44 -15.56 18.27
C ALA A 105 2.76 -14.81 17.13
N LEU A 106 3.40 -13.78 16.57
CA LEU A 106 2.89 -13.04 15.42
C LEU A 106 2.75 -13.94 14.18
N SER A 107 3.75 -14.77 13.89
CA SER A 107 3.67 -15.73 12.77
C SER A 107 2.54 -16.76 12.98
N LEU A 108 2.28 -17.16 14.23
CA LEU A 108 1.16 -18.05 14.53
C LEU A 108 -0.19 -17.35 14.32
N VAL A 109 -0.31 -16.06 14.69
CA VAL A 109 -1.51 -15.24 14.44
C VAL A 109 -1.76 -15.13 12.95
N ASP A 110 -0.73 -14.75 12.16
CA ASP A 110 -0.83 -14.68 10.70
C ASP A 110 -1.35 -15.98 10.09
N ARG A 111 -0.69 -17.13 10.42
CA ARG A 111 -1.08 -18.45 9.90
C ARG A 111 -2.51 -18.81 10.26
N ARG A 112 -2.92 -18.55 11.50
CA ARG A 112 -4.29 -18.86 11.97
C ARG A 112 -5.33 -17.99 11.26
N ALA A 113 -5.04 -16.70 11.09
CA ALA A 113 -5.94 -15.79 10.40
C ALA A 113 -6.09 -16.18 8.93
N LEU A 114 -4.99 -16.43 8.23
CA LEU A 114 -5.00 -16.83 6.84
C LEU A 114 -5.76 -18.16 6.63
N ARG A 115 -5.51 -19.18 7.48
CA ARG A 115 -6.22 -20.47 7.41
C ARG A 115 -7.68 -20.41 7.85
N ALA A 116 -8.06 -19.38 8.61
CA ALA A 116 -9.43 -19.23 9.08
C ALA A 116 -10.36 -18.68 7.97
N ALA A 117 -9.86 -17.99 6.98
CA ALA A 117 -10.63 -17.50 5.86
C ALA A 117 -10.95 -18.61 4.84
N ASP A 118 -12.08 -18.50 4.15
CA ASP A 118 -12.43 -19.40 3.06
C ASP A 118 -11.69 -19.00 1.77
N VAL A 119 -11.39 -17.70 1.61
CA VAL A 119 -10.57 -17.15 0.53
C VAL A 119 -9.61 -16.10 1.09
N VAL A 120 -8.33 -16.20 0.78
CA VAL A 120 -7.32 -15.19 1.07
C VAL A 120 -7.06 -14.36 -0.18
N ILE A 121 -6.93 -13.03 -0.02
CA ILE A 121 -6.69 -12.10 -1.13
C ILE A 121 -5.41 -11.32 -0.83
N ALA A 122 -4.48 -11.33 -1.78
CA ALA A 122 -3.26 -10.54 -1.79
C ALA A 122 -3.34 -9.38 -2.79
N ASP A 123 -2.47 -8.40 -2.63
CA ASP A 123 -2.38 -7.24 -3.51
C ASP A 123 -1.48 -7.46 -4.74
N THR A 124 -0.62 -8.49 -4.73
CA THR A 124 0.26 -8.89 -5.83
C THR A 124 0.43 -10.41 -5.87
N GLU A 125 0.88 -10.96 -7.00
CA GLU A 125 1.23 -12.38 -7.13
C GLU A 125 2.41 -12.76 -6.21
N GLN A 126 3.39 -11.85 -6.04
CA GLN A 126 4.51 -12.08 -5.12
C GLN A 126 4.04 -12.18 -3.67
N HIS A 127 3.08 -11.34 -3.28
CA HIS A 127 2.51 -11.38 -1.95
C HIS A 127 1.59 -12.60 -1.76
N ALA A 128 0.87 -13.01 -2.81
CA ALA A 128 0.07 -14.23 -2.81
C ALA A 128 0.92 -15.48 -2.57
N ARG A 129 2.07 -15.60 -3.23
CA ARG A 129 3.04 -16.69 -3.00
C ARG A 129 3.52 -16.70 -1.56
N PHE A 130 3.88 -15.54 -1.02
CA PHE A 130 4.30 -15.42 0.38
C PHE A 130 3.20 -15.87 1.37
N PHE A 131 1.94 -15.51 1.16
CA PHE A 131 0.83 -15.95 2.01
C PHE A 131 0.56 -17.45 1.86
N ALA A 132 0.63 -17.98 0.64
CA ALA A 132 0.48 -19.40 0.37
C ALA A 132 1.53 -20.22 1.12
N GLU A 133 2.80 -19.84 1.03
CA GLU A 133 3.90 -20.49 1.74
C GLU A 133 3.77 -20.33 3.27
N LEU A 134 3.44 -19.12 3.75
CA LEU A 134 3.33 -18.83 5.18
C LEU A 134 2.28 -19.68 5.88
N ALA A 135 1.14 -19.92 5.22
CA ALA A 135 0.00 -20.60 5.82
C ALA A 135 -0.33 -21.95 5.16
N ASP A 136 0.49 -22.43 4.22
CA ASP A 136 0.29 -23.69 3.50
C ASP A 136 -1.12 -23.71 2.83
N LEU A 137 -1.37 -22.68 2.00
CA LEU A 137 -2.63 -22.52 1.28
C LEU A 137 -2.46 -22.98 -0.17
N GLU A 138 -3.43 -23.73 -0.67
CA GLU A 138 -3.44 -24.18 -2.08
C GLU A 138 -3.62 -23.01 -3.04
N ARG A 139 -4.37 -21.97 -2.63
CA ARG A 139 -4.72 -20.84 -3.48
C ARG A 139 -4.86 -19.55 -2.68
N VAL A 140 -4.32 -18.47 -3.25
CA VAL A 140 -4.56 -17.09 -2.81
C VAL A 140 -5.00 -16.29 -4.02
N GLU A 141 -6.09 -15.57 -3.91
CA GLU A 141 -6.57 -14.69 -4.98
C GLU A 141 -5.77 -13.38 -5.01
N VAL A 142 -5.62 -12.78 -6.19
CA VAL A 142 -4.91 -11.52 -6.33
C VAL A 142 -5.86 -10.42 -6.81
N CYS A 143 -5.81 -9.29 -6.12
CA CYS A 143 -6.50 -8.07 -6.50
C CYS A 143 -5.66 -6.86 -6.08
N PHE A 144 -5.23 -6.04 -7.05
CA PHE A 144 -4.48 -4.83 -6.77
C PHE A 144 -5.25 -3.88 -5.85
N VAL A 145 -4.53 -2.94 -5.20
CA VAL A 145 -5.14 -1.98 -4.27
C VAL A 145 -5.88 -0.86 -5.01
N GLY A 146 -5.30 -0.34 -6.09
CA GLY A 146 -5.84 0.79 -6.82
C GLY A 146 -5.71 2.14 -6.11
N ALA A 147 -6.44 3.13 -6.59
CA ALA A 147 -6.57 4.46 -6.00
C ALA A 147 -8.06 4.84 -5.91
N GLU A 148 -8.38 5.78 -5.02
CA GLU A 148 -9.73 6.33 -4.89
C GLU A 148 -9.95 7.37 -5.98
N GLU A 149 -10.64 6.98 -7.08
CA GLU A 149 -10.79 7.81 -8.29
C GLU A 149 -11.62 9.08 -8.04
N ARG A 150 -12.41 9.14 -6.98
CA ARG A 150 -13.08 10.36 -6.54
C ARG A 150 -12.08 11.49 -6.20
N ILE A 151 -10.88 11.11 -5.70
CA ILE A 151 -9.83 12.05 -5.27
C ILE A 151 -8.72 12.13 -6.32
N PHE A 152 -8.23 10.98 -6.77
CA PHE A 152 -7.08 10.88 -7.67
C PHE A 152 -7.53 10.82 -9.12
N GLN A 153 -7.65 12.00 -9.74
CA GLN A 153 -8.06 12.18 -11.13
C GLN A 153 -6.86 12.53 -12.01
N PRO A 154 -6.87 12.14 -13.30
CA PRO A 154 -5.80 12.50 -14.21
C PRO A 154 -5.64 14.02 -14.33
N GLY A 155 -4.41 14.51 -14.22
CA GLY A 155 -4.03 15.88 -14.50
C GLY A 155 -3.19 15.97 -15.78
N SER A 156 -3.01 17.20 -16.30
CA SER A 156 -2.10 17.42 -17.41
C SER A 156 -0.64 17.25 -16.96
N PRO A 157 0.23 16.61 -17.76
CA PRO A 157 1.65 16.60 -17.47
C PRO A 157 2.16 18.05 -17.50
N GLY A 158 2.77 18.47 -16.39
CA GLY A 158 3.34 19.79 -16.23
C GLY A 158 4.87 19.78 -16.40
N GLU A 159 5.49 20.93 -16.17
CA GLU A 159 6.95 21.05 -16.02
C GLU A 159 7.43 20.22 -14.83
N PHE A 160 8.72 19.89 -14.82
CA PHE A 160 9.35 19.25 -13.67
C PHE A 160 9.60 20.30 -12.59
N THR A 161 8.74 20.35 -11.59
CA THR A 161 8.87 21.27 -10.44
C THR A 161 9.70 20.64 -9.33
N HIS A 162 9.36 19.43 -8.92
CA HIS A 162 10.03 18.67 -7.86
C HIS A 162 9.72 17.17 -7.94
N ALA A 163 10.55 16.36 -7.29
CA ALA A 163 10.29 14.95 -7.03
C ALA A 163 9.53 14.82 -5.70
N LEU A 164 8.33 14.22 -5.74
CA LEU A 164 7.43 14.10 -4.58
C LEU A 164 7.42 12.70 -3.99
N PHE A 165 7.72 12.58 -2.72
CA PHE A 165 7.43 11.41 -1.92
C PHE A 165 6.27 11.70 -0.96
N VAL A 166 5.26 10.82 -0.94
CA VAL A 166 4.14 10.88 0.02
C VAL A 166 4.04 9.57 0.78
N GLY A 167 3.99 9.59 2.11
CA GLY A 167 3.70 8.40 2.90
C GLY A 167 4.38 8.35 4.26
N LYS A 168 4.14 7.26 5.00
CA LYS A 168 4.81 7.05 6.28
C LYS A 168 6.31 6.89 6.10
N LEU A 169 7.11 7.51 6.97
CA LEU A 169 8.57 7.43 6.94
C LEU A 169 9.01 6.15 7.67
N ILE A 170 9.11 5.06 6.92
CA ILE A 170 9.38 3.70 7.41
C ILE A 170 10.45 3.02 6.54
N PRO A 171 11.17 2.00 7.06
CA PRO A 171 12.25 1.34 6.33
C PRO A 171 11.84 0.82 4.94
N LEU A 172 10.65 0.22 4.83
CA LEU A 172 10.07 -0.26 3.57
C LEU A 172 10.17 0.76 2.42
N HIS A 173 10.04 2.04 2.76
CA HIS A 173 9.97 3.10 1.74
C HIS A 173 11.33 3.57 1.22
N GLY A 174 12.44 3.25 1.91
CA GLY A 174 13.78 3.61 1.47
C GLY A 174 14.06 5.12 1.51
N LEU A 175 13.67 5.80 2.62
CA LEU A 175 13.88 7.25 2.77
C LEU A 175 15.36 7.63 2.65
N GLU A 176 16.28 6.79 3.14
CA GLU A 176 17.71 6.97 3.02
C GLU A 176 18.14 7.09 1.54
N THR A 177 17.61 6.22 0.68
CA THR A 177 17.88 6.24 -0.77
C THR A 177 17.38 7.54 -1.40
N ILE A 178 16.20 8.03 -0.99
CA ILE A 178 15.63 9.29 -1.49
C ILE A 178 16.52 10.47 -1.06
N LEU A 179 16.91 10.52 0.21
CA LEU A 179 17.77 11.61 0.72
C LEU A 179 19.17 11.58 0.10
N GLU A 180 19.74 10.41 -0.15
CA GLU A 180 21.01 10.29 -0.84
C GLU A 180 20.90 10.69 -2.31
N ALA A 181 19.84 10.32 -3.00
CA ALA A 181 19.57 10.79 -4.36
C ALA A 181 19.44 12.33 -4.42
N ALA A 182 18.81 12.94 -3.40
CA ALA A 182 18.75 14.41 -3.30
C ALA A 182 20.11 15.06 -3.09
N ARG A 183 21.04 14.43 -2.33
CA ARG A 183 22.44 14.90 -2.23
C ARG A 183 23.18 14.79 -3.54
N LEU A 184 22.95 13.70 -4.29
CA LEU A 184 23.58 13.45 -5.58
C LEU A 184 23.02 14.36 -6.69
N ALA A 185 21.79 14.89 -6.54
CA ALA A 185 21.15 15.79 -7.50
C ALA A 185 20.73 17.12 -6.81
N PRO A 186 21.70 17.94 -6.34
CA PRO A 186 21.40 19.16 -5.58
C PRO A 186 20.63 20.21 -6.39
N GLU A 187 20.67 20.14 -7.70
CA GLU A 187 19.95 21.00 -8.62
C GLU A 187 18.45 20.68 -8.72
N LEU A 188 18.03 19.48 -8.30
CA LEU A 188 16.62 19.07 -8.35
C LEU A 188 15.93 19.30 -7.01
N PRO A 189 14.77 19.95 -6.97
CA PRO A 189 13.96 20.05 -5.77
C PRO A 189 13.30 18.72 -5.42
N PHE A 190 13.26 18.40 -4.12
CA PHE A 190 12.53 17.26 -3.56
C PHE A 190 11.53 17.75 -2.54
N ARG A 191 10.37 17.11 -2.47
CA ARG A 191 9.35 17.32 -1.46
C ARG A 191 8.98 16.00 -0.82
N VAL A 192 9.10 15.92 0.50
CA VAL A 192 8.76 14.73 1.31
C VAL A 192 7.58 15.07 2.19
N VAL A 193 6.46 14.38 1.97
CA VAL A 193 5.22 14.54 2.75
C VAL A 193 5.01 13.30 3.62
N GLY A 194 4.95 13.51 4.94
CA GLY A 194 4.66 12.45 5.90
C GLY A 194 5.53 12.45 7.13
N THR A 195 5.20 11.55 8.05
CA THR A 195 5.91 11.30 9.32
C THR A 195 6.03 9.81 9.58
N GLY A 196 6.91 9.42 10.52
CA GLY A 196 7.04 8.02 10.91
C GLY A 196 8.29 7.69 11.72
N GLN A 197 8.72 6.45 11.62
CA GLN A 197 9.85 5.92 12.38
C GLN A 197 11.18 6.60 12.02
N LEU A 198 11.30 7.12 10.80
CA LEU A 198 12.54 7.68 10.23
C LEU A 198 12.55 9.22 10.19
N ASP A 199 11.67 9.89 10.92
CA ASP A 199 11.59 11.38 10.98
C ASP A 199 12.94 12.02 11.27
N GLY A 200 13.73 11.43 12.17
CA GLY A 200 15.06 11.93 12.55
C GLY A 200 16.05 12.05 11.39
N LEU A 201 15.86 11.32 10.28
CA LEU A 201 16.70 11.47 9.09
C LEU A 201 16.46 12.82 8.39
N LEU A 202 15.26 13.37 8.50
CA LEU A 202 14.89 14.64 7.88
C LEU A 202 15.41 15.87 8.65
N GLU A 203 15.83 15.71 9.89
CA GLU A 203 16.48 16.79 10.64
C GLU A 203 17.80 17.22 9.97
N ARG A 204 18.48 16.28 9.28
CA ARG A 204 19.74 16.51 8.56
C ARG A 204 19.56 16.37 7.04
N ARG A 205 18.37 16.71 6.52
CA ARG A 205 18.07 16.63 5.11
C ARG A 205 18.91 17.60 4.27
N PRO A 206 19.17 17.30 3.00
CA PRO A 206 19.79 18.22 2.05
C PRO A 206 18.95 19.50 1.88
N ALA A 207 19.60 20.61 1.49
CA ALA A 207 18.95 21.90 1.35
C ALA A 207 17.85 21.94 0.25
N ASN A 208 17.95 21.06 -0.75
CA ASN A 208 16.98 20.88 -1.83
C ASN A 208 15.80 19.97 -1.45
N VAL A 209 15.70 19.55 -0.18
CA VAL A 209 14.57 18.72 0.32
C VAL A 209 13.68 19.55 1.22
N GLU A 210 12.46 19.80 0.78
CA GLU A 210 11.37 20.32 1.61
C GLU A 210 10.69 19.17 2.35
N TRP A 211 10.42 19.33 3.64
CA TRP A 211 9.66 18.37 4.44
C TRP A 211 8.37 18.96 4.97
N VAL A 212 7.26 18.30 4.67
CA VAL A 212 5.91 18.63 5.15
C VAL A 212 5.40 17.45 5.99
N PRO A 213 5.26 17.59 7.30
CA PRO A 213 4.88 16.47 8.16
C PRO A 213 3.52 15.87 7.86
N TRP A 214 2.58 16.67 7.36
CA TRP A 214 1.21 16.23 7.10
C TRP A 214 0.53 17.07 6.02
N VAL A 215 -0.23 16.38 5.18
CA VAL A 215 -1.20 16.96 4.22
C VAL A 215 -2.48 16.13 4.34
N GLU A 216 -3.63 16.82 4.32
CA GLU A 216 -4.93 16.15 4.33
C GLU A 216 -5.08 15.23 3.11
N TYR A 217 -5.74 14.09 3.30
CA TYR A 217 -5.83 13.03 2.26
C TYR A 217 -6.44 13.56 0.96
N GLU A 218 -7.48 14.38 1.06
CA GLU A 218 -8.17 15.00 -0.07
C GLU A 218 -7.30 15.99 -0.86
N ARG A 219 -6.23 16.50 -0.25
CA ARG A 219 -5.28 17.42 -0.89
C ARG A 219 -4.12 16.71 -1.57
N LEU A 220 -3.94 15.40 -1.34
CA LEU A 220 -2.82 14.65 -1.92
C LEU A 220 -2.82 14.64 -3.45
N ALA A 221 -3.99 14.66 -4.09
CA ALA A 221 -4.07 14.77 -5.55
C ALA A 221 -3.46 16.11 -6.03
N GLY A 222 -3.68 17.20 -5.30
CA GLY A 222 -3.06 18.51 -5.59
C GLY A 222 -1.54 18.48 -5.47
N GLU A 223 -0.99 17.80 -4.43
CA GLU A 223 0.45 17.59 -4.28
C GLU A 223 1.02 16.79 -5.47
N LEU A 224 0.32 15.72 -5.88
CA LEU A 224 0.71 14.95 -7.07
C LEU A 224 0.65 15.78 -8.34
N HIS A 225 -0.40 16.58 -8.56
CA HIS A 225 -0.53 17.42 -9.74
C HIS A 225 0.53 18.53 -9.81
N ALA A 226 1.01 19.02 -8.68
CA ALA A 226 2.08 20.00 -8.62
C ALA A 226 3.47 19.40 -8.86
N ALA A 227 3.64 18.10 -8.73
CA ALA A 227 4.92 17.42 -8.84
C ALA A 227 5.32 17.11 -10.29
N GLY A 228 6.61 17.19 -10.60
CA GLY A 228 7.18 16.74 -11.88
C GLY A 228 7.38 15.23 -11.96
N ALA A 229 7.59 14.58 -10.81
CA ALA A 229 7.66 13.12 -10.69
C ALA A 229 7.21 12.68 -9.31
N ALA A 230 6.53 11.54 -9.23
CA ALA A 230 6.18 10.87 -7.98
C ALA A 230 7.19 9.76 -7.67
N LEU A 231 7.51 9.59 -6.38
CA LEU A 231 8.41 8.57 -5.88
C LEU A 231 7.64 7.44 -5.23
N GLY A 232 7.92 6.20 -5.68
CA GLY A 232 7.38 4.99 -5.09
C GLY A 232 8.10 4.58 -3.80
N ILE A 233 8.62 3.35 -3.76
CA ILE A 233 9.43 2.83 -2.66
C ILE A 233 10.77 2.30 -3.18
N PHE A 234 11.81 2.38 -2.34
CA PHE A 234 13.18 2.02 -2.70
C PHE A 234 13.85 1.13 -1.64
N GLY A 235 13.08 0.62 -0.68
CA GLY A 235 13.57 -0.29 0.33
C GLY A 235 14.09 -1.60 -0.27
N THR A 236 15.08 -2.21 0.39
CA THR A 236 15.77 -3.42 -0.08
C THR A 236 15.29 -4.70 0.61
N SER A 237 14.26 -4.60 1.45
CA SER A 237 13.70 -5.75 2.15
C SER A 237 12.91 -6.67 1.20
N GLU A 238 12.82 -7.96 1.52
CA GLU A 238 11.96 -8.89 0.79
C GLU A 238 10.50 -8.43 0.73
N LYS A 239 10.03 -7.77 1.79
CA LYS A 239 8.68 -7.19 1.80
C LYS A 239 8.53 -6.10 0.75
N ALA A 240 9.54 -5.23 0.59
CA ALA A 240 9.52 -4.20 -0.45
C ALA A 240 9.46 -4.80 -1.86
N ALA A 241 10.06 -5.98 -2.06
CA ALA A 241 10.04 -6.67 -3.32
C ALA A 241 8.69 -7.33 -3.66
N ARG A 242 7.80 -7.50 -2.67
CA ARG A 242 6.50 -8.19 -2.82
C ARG A 242 5.29 -7.26 -3.00
N VAL A 243 5.42 -5.96 -2.79
CA VAL A 243 4.27 -5.05 -2.75
C VAL A 243 4.40 -3.89 -3.74
N ILE A 244 3.25 -3.40 -4.22
CA ILE A 244 3.12 -2.13 -4.92
C ILE A 244 2.41 -1.18 -3.94
N PRO A 245 3.05 -0.07 -3.51
CA PRO A 245 2.46 0.80 -2.50
C PRO A 245 1.31 1.64 -3.07
N ASN A 246 0.34 2.01 -2.22
CA ASN A 246 -0.82 2.82 -2.60
C ASN A 246 -0.44 4.10 -3.37
N LYS A 247 0.66 4.77 -2.96
CA LYS A 247 1.15 5.99 -3.62
C LYS A 247 1.51 5.78 -5.09
N ALA A 248 1.91 4.57 -5.50
CA ALA A 248 2.18 4.25 -6.89
C ALA A 248 0.87 4.29 -7.70
N PHE A 249 -0.19 3.63 -7.24
CA PHE A 249 -1.51 3.68 -7.88
C PHE A 249 -2.07 5.10 -7.92
N GLN A 250 -1.90 5.89 -6.85
CA GLN A 250 -2.32 7.28 -6.78
C GLN A 250 -1.59 8.16 -7.81
N ALA A 251 -0.27 7.99 -7.95
CA ALA A 251 0.52 8.69 -8.95
C ALA A 251 0.10 8.33 -10.38
N LEU A 252 -0.10 7.05 -10.67
CA LEU A 252 -0.54 6.56 -11.97
C LEU A 252 -1.95 7.06 -12.31
N ALA A 253 -2.88 7.05 -11.35
CA ALA A 253 -4.24 7.59 -11.51
C ALA A 253 -4.23 9.09 -11.82
N CYS A 254 -3.33 9.85 -11.17
CA CYS A 254 -3.12 11.28 -11.43
C CYS A 254 -2.32 11.58 -12.70
N ALA A 255 -1.96 10.58 -13.51
CA ALA A 255 -1.10 10.73 -14.68
C ALA A 255 0.24 11.41 -14.32
N ARG A 256 0.85 11.06 -13.18
CA ARG A 256 2.19 11.55 -12.82
C ARG A 256 3.26 10.54 -13.17
N PRO A 257 4.40 11.00 -13.73
CA PRO A 257 5.55 10.13 -13.95
C PRO A 257 5.95 9.49 -12.62
N LEU A 258 6.03 8.16 -12.58
CA LEU A 258 6.42 7.40 -11.40
C LEU A 258 7.85 6.90 -11.55
N VAL A 259 8.67 7.10 -10.51
CA VAL A 259 9.96 6.43 -10.33
C VAL A 259 9.85 5.53 -9.10
N THR A 260 10.16 4.26 -9.23
CA THR A 260 10.09 3.30 -8.13
C THR A 260 11.14 2.19 -8.28
N ALA A 261 11.32 1.38 -7.24
CA ALA A 261 12.25 0.25 -7.34
C ALA A 261 11.78 -0.80 -8.34
N ASP A 262 12.73 -1.35 -9.07
CA ASP A 262 12.57 -2.49 -9.97
C ASP A 262 12.49 -3.77 -9.14
N THR A 263 11.27 -4.24 -8.93
CA THR A 263 11.00 -5.44 -8.12
C THR A 263 10.08 -6.40 -8.87
N PRO A 264 10.06 -7.69 -8.50
CA PRO A 264 9.10 -8.62 -9.07
C PRO A 264 7.66 -8.15 -8.99
N ALA A 265 7.25 -7.52 -7.87
CA ALA A 265 5.90 -6.99 -7.72
C ALA A 265 5.63 -5.78 -8.62
N THR A 266 6.55 -4.83 -8.72
CA THR A 266 6.33 -3.65 -9.60
C THR A 266 6.22 -4.04 -11.06
N ARG A 267 6.92 -5.09 -11.49
CA ARG A 267 6.84 -5.65 -12.86
C ARG A 267 5.54 -6.39 -13.17
N GLU A 268 4.70 -6.67 -12.20
CA GLU A 268 3.33 -7.18 -12.43
C GLU A 268 2.40 -6.12 -13.04
N LEU A 269 2.72 -4.83 -12.83
CA LEU A 269 1.91 -3.71 -13.28
C LEU A 269 2.65 -2.79 -14.26
N LEU A 270 3.96 -2.63 -14.09
CA LEU A 270 4.76 -1.56 -14.71
C LEU A 270 5.82 -2.13 -15.66
N VAL A 271 6.06 -1.38 -16.74
CA VAL A 271 7.12 -1.63 -17.72
C VAL A 271 8.08 -0.44 -17.69
N ASP A 272 9.38 -0.73 -17.47
CA ASP A 272 10.42 0.30 -17.42
C ASP A 272 10.52 1.08 -18.74
N GLY A 273 10.62 2.41 -18.63
CA GLY A 273 10.70 3.33 -19.76
C GLY A 273 9.39 3.53 -20.52
N GLU A 274 8.31 2.82 -20.15
CA GLU A 274 6.99 2.95 -20.77
C GLU A 274 5.95 3.51 -19.80
N SER A 275 5.71 2.83 -18.66
CA SER A 275 4.69 3.20 -17.68
C SER A 275 5.25 3.72 -16.35
N ALA A 276 6.55 3.55 -16.13
CA ALA A 276 7.32 4.09 -15.01
C ALA A 276 8.81 4.10 -15.37
N LEU A 277 9.64 4.78 -14.57
CA LEU A 277 11.08 4.51 -14.54
C LEU A 277 11.37 3.58 -13.35
N LEU A 278 11.93 2.42 -13.64
CA LEU A 278 12.29 1.42 -12.64
C LEU A 278 13.80 1.50 -12.37
N VAL A 279 14.18 1.62 -11.10
CA VAL A 279 15.59 1.71 -10.67
C VAL A 279 15.91 0.57 -9.70
N PRO A 280 17.17 0.11 -9.62
CA PRO A 280 17.51 -0.92 -8.65
C PRO A 280 17.14 -0.51 -7.22
N PRO A 281 16.60 -1.42 -6.37
CA PRO A 281 16.30 -1.13 -4.98
C PRO A 281 17.54 -0.62 -4.23
N GLY A 282 17.39 0.48 -3.47
CA GLY A 282 18.49 1.07 -2.70
C GLY A 282 19.52 1.89 -3.51
N ASP A 283 19.39 1.97 -4.83
CA ASP A 283 20.33 2.67 -5.70
C ASP A 283 19.96 4.15 -5.84
N ALA A 284 20.60 4.99 -5.02
CA ALA A 284 20.39 6.43 -5.04
C ALA A 284 20.97 7.10 -6.31
N GLN A 285 22.01 6.54 -6.91
CA GLN A 285 22.59 7.08 -8.15
C GLN A 285 21.64 6.86 -9.33
N ALA A 286 21.09 5.66 -9.46
CA ALA A 286 20.10 5.35 -10.48
C ALA A 286 18.84 6.21 -10.30
N LEU A 287 18.38 6.42 -9.05
CA LEU A 287 17.25 7.31 -8.76
C LEU A 287 17.53 8.76 -9.19
N ALA A 288 18.68 9.31 -8.81
CA ALA A 288 19.07 10.65 -9.21
C ALA A 288 19.18 10.80 -10.74
N ALA A 289 19.76 9.81 -11.42
CA ALA A 289 19.84 9.77 -12.88
C ALA A 289 18.46 9.72 -13.54
N ALA A 290 17.54 8.90 -13.04
CA ALA A 290 16.17 8.81 -13.54
C ALA A 290 15.42 10.15 -13.39
N LEU A 291 15.59 10.82 -12.25
CA LEU A 291 14.97 12.13 -12.01
C LEU A 291 15.54 13.23 -12.92
N ARG A 292 16.86 13.26 -13.17
CA ARG A 292 17.47 14.18 -14.14
C ARG A 292 16.92 13.97 -15.54
N ARG A 293 16.76 12.72 -15.97
CA ARG A 293 16.14 12.42 -17.26
C ARG A 293 14.72 12.96 -17.34
N LEU A 294 13.91 12.77 -16.29
CA LEU A 294 12.55 13.33 -16.25
C LEU A 294 12.56 14.87 -16.19
N ALA A 295 13.54 15.48 -15.53
CA ALA A 295 13.63 16.95 -15.45
C ALA A 295 14.01 17.59 -16.78
N SER A 296 14.85 16.93 -17.59
CA SER A 296 15.39 17.48 -18.83
C SER A 296 14.65 17.05 -20.10
N ASP A 297 13.75 16.07 -20.05
CA ASP A 297 13.08 15.47 -21.20
C ASP A 297 11.56 15.46 -21.02
N ASP A 298 10.90 16.49 -21.59
CA ASP A 298 9.44 16.66 -21.55
C ASP A 298 8.72 15.55 -22.29
N ALA A 299 9.30 15.04 -23.39
CA ALA A 299 8.72 13.96 -24.16
C ALA A 299 8.75 12.64 -23.37
N LEU A 300 9.84 12.37 -22.64
CA LEU A 300 9.93 11.24 -21.72
C LEU A 300 8.88 11.36 -20.60
N ARG A 301 8.75 12.55 -19.96
CA ARG A 301 7.74 12.78 -18.93
C ARG A 301 6.33 12.50 -19.43
N ALA A 302 5.98 13.06 -20.59
CA ALA A 302 4.67 12.87 -21.20
C ALA A 302 4.40 11.39 -21.52
N ARG A 303 5.39 10.68 -22.06
CA ARG A 303 5.30 9.25 -22.39
C ARG A 303 5.08 8.41 -21.13
N ILE A 304 5.89 8.60 -20.08
CA ILE A 304 5.77 7.86 -18.81
C ILE A 304 4.44 8.15 -18.13
N SER A 305 3.97 9.41 -18.12
CA SER A 305 2.65 9.79 -17.61
C SER A 305 1.52 9.05 -18.33
N ALA A 306 1.53 9.08 -19.66
CA ALA A 306 0.50 8.46 -20.47
C ALA A 306 0.51 6.93 -20.33
N GLY A 307 1.70 6.31 -20.36
CA GLY A 307 1.87 4.87 -20.18
C GLY A 307 1.46 4.41 -18.78
N GLY A 308 1.82 5.17 -17.75
CA GLY A 308 1.42 4.90 -16.36
C GLY A 308 -0.09 4.96 -16.16
N LEU A 309 -0.76 6.00 -16.69
CA LEU A 309 -2.22 6.12 -16.64
C LEU A 309 -2.90 4.98 -17.43
N ALA A 310 -2.33 4.59 -18.58
CA ALA A 310 -2.87 3.48 -19.38
C ALA A 310 -2.76 2.13 -18.62
N ALA A 311 -1.64 1.88 -17.95
CA ALA A 311 -1.45 0.69 -17.11
C ALA A 311 -2.44 0.70 -15.94
N TYR A 312 -2.60 1.83 -15.25
CA TYR A 312 -3.58 1.99 -14.17
C TYR A 312 -5.00 1.67 -14.66
N ARG A 313 -5.45 2.32 -15.74
CA ARG A 313 -6.79 2.11 -16.30
C ARG A 313 -7.06 0.68 -16.71
N ARG A 314 -6.05 -0.01 -17.24
CA ARG A 314 -6.17 -1.41 -17.68
C ARG A 314 -6.24 -2.40 -16.53
N HIS A 315 -5.53 -2.15 -15.42
CA HIS A 315 -5.28 -3.16 -14.40
C HIS A 315 -5.75 -2.79 -12.99
N ALA A 316 -5.90 -1.51 -12.67
CA ALA A 316 -6.07 -1.05 -11.29
C ALA A 316 -7.13 0.06 -11.11
N SER A 317 -7.89 0.42 -12.17
CA SER A 317 -9.03 1.34 -12.03
C SER A 317 -10.13 0.74 -11.16
N GLU A 318 -10.96 1.58 -10.53
CA GLU A 318 -12.05 1.12 -9.67
C GLU A 318 -13.01 0.16 -10.39
N ASP A 319 -13.29 0.40 -11.67
CA ASP A 319 -14.12 -0.46 -12.49
C ASP A 319 -13.48 -1.83 -12.74
N VAL A 320 -12.20 -1.90 -13.08
CA VAL A 320 -11.46 -3.16 -13.28
C VAL A 320 -11.39 -3.94 -11.98
N LEU A 321 -11.06 -3.28 -10.88
CA LEU A 321 -10.98 -3.92 -9.56
C LEU A 321 -12.36 -4.36 -9.07
N GLY A 322 -13.42 -3.59 -9.37
CA GLY A 322 -14.80 -3.97 -9.05
C GLY A 322 -15.21 -5.29 -9.73
N ARG A 323 -14.94 -5.42 -11.04
CA ARG A 323 -15.16 -6.70 -11.76
C ARG A 323 -14.31 -7.84 -11.18
N ARG A 324 -13.05 -7.55 -10.81
CA ARG A 324 -12.18 -8.57 -10.18
C ARG A 324 -12.75 -9.05 -8.86
N TRP A 325 -13.21 -8.13 -8.00
CA TRP A 325 -13.86 -8.46 -6.74
C TRP A 325 -15.13 -9.29 -6.94
N LEU A 326 -15.99 -8.92 -7.90
CA LEU A 326 -17.19 -9.72 -8.24
C LEU A 326 -16.81 -11.15 -8.62
N SER A 327 -15.85 -11.31 -9.51
CA SER A 327 -15.37 -12.64 -9.94
C SER A 327 -14.83 -13.47 -8.76
N ILE A 328 -14.14 -12.84 -7.80
CA ILE A 328 -13.66 -13.53 -6.58
C ILE A 328 -14.85 -13.95 -5.71
N LEU A 329 -15.83 -13.05 -5.49
CA LEU A 329 -17.04 -13.33 -4.71
C LEU A 329 -17.89 -14.46 -5.32
N GLU A 330 -18.05 -14.48 -6.64
CA GLU A 330 -18.79 -15.54 -7.36
C GLU A 330 -18.15 -16.91 -7.21
N ARG A 331 -16.81 -16.97 -7.25
CA ARG A 331 -16.08 -18.24 -7.05
C ARG A 331 -16.03 -18.70 -5.59
N ALA A 332 -16.24 -17.80 -4.65
CA ALA A 332 -16.26 -18.12 -3.23
C ALA A 332 -17.59 -18.72 -2.75
N ARG A 333 -18.68 -18.50 -3.50
CA ARG A 333 -20.02 -19.06 -3.26
C ARG A 333 -20.08 -20.54 -3.65
#